data_93675b778a3e2e10e7f1a16dd2c956bf
#
_entry.id   93675b778a3e2e10e7f1a16dd2c956bf
#
_cell.length_a   1.000
_cell.length_b   1.000
_cell.length_c   1.000
_cell.angle_alpha   90.00
_cell.angle_beta   90.00
_cell.angle_gamma   90.00
#
_symmetry.space_group_name_H-M   'P 1'
#
loop_
_entity.id
_entity.type
_entity.pdbx_description
1 polymer ?
#
loop_
_entity_poly.entity_id
_entity_poly.type
_entity_poly.pdbx_seq_one_letter_code
_entity_poly.pdbx_strand_id
1 'polypeptide(L)'
;IMYIITLKISNMAIISETINGKMIDVVINSSNLKTASFNTETEDLTVTFNNGAIYEYNKVPWNKFTKFRLAESQGKYFNENIARSHKYTKKG
;
A
#
# COMPACT_ATOMS: atom_id res chain seq x y z
N ILE A 1 -19.01 -7.93 -3.33
CA ILE A 1 -18.52 -7.76 -4.70
C ILE A 1 -17.04 -7.40 -4.67
N MET A 2 -16.29 -8.10 -5.46
CA MET A 2 -14.84 -7.90 -5.53
C MET A 2 -14.44 -7.52 -6.96
N TYR A 3 -13.59 -6.52 -7.08
CA TYR A 3 -13.06 -6.09 -8.37
C TYR A 3 -11.55 -6.26 -8.39
N ILE A 4 -11.02 -6.76 -9.50
CA ILE A 4 -9.59 -6.91 -9.71
C ILE A 4 -9.19 -5.98 -10.85
N ILE A 5 -8.23 -5.11 -10.57
CA ILE A 5 -7.71 -4.18 -11.56
C ILE A 5 -6.24 -4.50 -11.80
N THR A 6 -5.89 -4.79 -13.04
CA THR A 6 -4.49 -5.01 -13.42
C THR A 6 -3.97 -3.77 -14.13
N LEU A 7 -2.91 -3.20 -13.58
CA LEU A 7 -2.29 -2.01 -14.15
C LEU A 7 -1.16 -2.40 -15.07
N LYS A 8 -1.20 -1.91 -16.31
CA LYS A 8 -0.21 -2.24 -17.34
C LYS A 8 0.64 -1.03 -17.71
N ILE A 9 1.08 -0.29 -16.71
CA ILE A 9 1.94 0.87 -16.93
C ILE A 9 3.37 0.42 -16.67
N SER A 10 4.23 0.56 -17.69
CA SER A 10 5.56 -0.06 -17.72
C SER A 10 6.47 0.30 -16.56
N ASN A 11 6.31 1.47 -15.94
CA ASN A 11 7.18 1.93 -14.86
C ASN A 11 6.56 1.80 -13.47
N MET A 12 5.40 1.17 -13.36
CA MET A 12 4.74 1.02 -12.07
C MET A 12 5.04 -0.31 -11.44
N ALA A 13 5.26 -0.27 -10.13
CA ALA A 13 5.58 -1.46 -9.36
C ALA A 13 4.33 -2.20 -8.86
N ILE A 14 3.14 -1.67 -9.09
CA ILE A 14 1.89 -2.34 -8.69
C ILE A 14 1.51 -3.37 -9.75
N ILE A 15 1.39 -4.62 -9.31
CA ILE A 15 1.02 -5.74 -10.17
C ILE A 15 -0.50 -5.82 -10.32
N SER A 16 -1.24 -5.64 -9.21
CA SER A 16 -2.70 -5.71 -9.23
C SER A 16 -3.30 -4.99 -8.04
N GLU A 17 -4.55 -4.57 -8.22
CA GLU A 17 -5.37 -4.02 -7.14
C GLU A 17 -6.66 -4.83 -7.05
N THR A 18 -7.09 -5.12 -5.84
CA THR A 18 -8.37 -5.77 -5.57
C THR A 18 -9.17 -4.88 -4.65
N ILE A 19 -10.39 -4.52 -5.07
CA ILE A 19 -11.29 -3.72 -4.25
C ILE A 19 -12.37 -4.65 -3.70
N ASN A 20 -12.45 -4.72 -2.38
CA ASN A 20 -13.41 -5.56 -1.69
C ASN A 20 -14.09 -4.73 -0.60
N GLY A 21 -15.26 -4.16 -0.93
CA GLY A 21 -15.95 -3.26 -0.02
C GLY A 21 -15.09 -2.03 0.29
N LYS A 22 -14.78 -1.82 1.57
CA LYS A 22 -13.98 -0.69 2.04
C LYS A 22 -12.47 -0.94 1.93
N MET A 23 -12.05 -2.15 1.60
CA MET A 23 -10.64 -2.51 1.53
C MET A 23 -10.12 -2.44 0.11
N ILE A 24 -8.94 -1.88 -0.05
CA ILE A 24 -8.21 -1.89 -1.32
C ILE A 24 -6.89 -2.60 -1.06
N ASP A 25 -6.70 -3.74 -1.72
CA ASP A 25 -5.50 -4.54 -1.60
C ASP A 25 -4.66 -4.41 -2.86
N VAL A 26 -3.38 -4.13 -2.69
CA VAL A 26 -2.46 -4.02 -3.82
C VAL A 26 -1.30 -4.98 -3.67
N VAL A 27 -0.93 -5.62 -4.77
CA VAL A 27 0.27 -6.44 -4.85
C VAL A 27 1.36 -5.60 -5.50
N ILE A 28 2.50 -5.51 -4.85
CA ILE A 28 3.58 -4.59 -5.23
C ILE A 28 4.79 -5.39 -5.68
N ASN A 29 5.42 -4.95 -6.78
CA ASN A 29 6.69 -5.50 -7.23
C ASN A 29 7.80 -4.51 -6.85
N SER A 30 8.35 -4.69 -5.66
CA SER A 30 9.36 -3.78 -5.10
C SER A 30 10.45 -4.61 -4.42
N SER A 31 11.62 -4.01 -4.23
CA SER A 31 12.72 -4.70 -3.57
C SER A 31 12.44 -4.98 -2.10
N ASN A 32 11.55 -4.23 -1.46
CA ASN A 32 11.27 -4.41 -0.03
C ASN A 32 9.79 -4.53 0.31
N LEU A 33 8.87 -4.03 -0.53
CA LEU A 33 7.43 -4.10 -0.27
C LEU A 33 6.80 -5.23 -1.06
N LYS A 34 5.92 -6.00 -0.43
CA LYS A 34 5.23 -7.11 -1.04
C LYS A 34 3.77 -6.80 -1.35
N THR A 35 3.02 -6.38 -0.33
CA THR A 35 1.60 -6.03 -0.47
C THR A 35 1.27 -4.85 0.42
N ALA A 36 0.17 -4.18 0.10
CA ALA A 36 -0.41 -3.16 0.96
C ALA A 36 -1.93 -3.31 0.94
N SER A 37 -2.56 -3.02 2.07
CA SER A 37 -4.00 -3.10 2.22
C SER A 37 -4.47 -1.82 2.89
N PHE A 38 -5.39 -1.10 2.25
CA PHE A 38 -5.86 0.18 2.75
C PHE A 38 -7.35 0.11 3.10
N ASN A 39 -7.69 0.51 4.32
CA ASN A 39 -9.06 0.61 4.77
C ASN A 39 -9.56 2.03 4.52
N THR A 40 -10.48 2.18 3.57
CA THR A 40 -10.97 3.50 3.17
C THR A 40 -11.81 4.19 4.24
N GLU A 41 -12.37 3.44 5.20
CA GLU A 41 -13.13 4.02 6.31
C GLU A 41 -12.24 4.51 7.44
N THR A 42 -11.29 3.68 7.86
CA THR A 42 -10.46 3.99 9.03
C THR A 42 -9.16 4.69 8.64
N GLU A 43 -8.80 4.68 7.37
CA GLU A 43 -7.54 5.22 6.85
C GLU A 43 -6.32 4.49 7.39
N ASP A 44 -6.47 3.21 7.73
CA ASP A 44 -5.36 2.38 8.14
C ASP A 44 -4.74 1.71 6.93
N LEU A 45 -3.42 1.82 6.81
CA LEU A 45 -2.65 1.19 5.75
C LEU A 45 -1.79 0.08 6.34
N THR A 46 -2.05 -1.16 5.94
CA THR A 46 -1.27 -2.32 6.37
C THR A 46 -0.31 -2.71 5.26
N VAL A 47 0.98 -2.75 5.57
CA VAL A 47 2.02 -3.06 4.59
C VAL A 47 2.73 -4.34 5.00
N THR A 48 2.86 -5.28 4.06
CA THR A 48 3.64 -6.49 4.23
C THR A 48 4.93 -6.34 3.44
N PHE A 49 6.05 -6.53 4.12
CA PHE A 49 7.38 -6.45 3.52
C PHE A 49 7.80 -7.80 2.98
N ASN A 50 8.77 -7.81 2.07
CA ASN A 50 9.26 -9.05 1.48
C ASN A 50 9.86 -10.02 2.50
N ASN A 51 10.35 -9.52 3.63
CA ASN A 51 10.88 -10.37 4.70
C ASN A 51 9.79 -10.93 5.63
N GLY A 52 8.52 -10.67 5.32
CA GLY A 52 7.39 -11.18 6.11
C GLY A 52 6.92 -10.25 7.23
N ALA A 53 7.60 -9.15 7.49
CA ALA A 53 7.16 -8.19 8.51
C ALA A 53 5.89 -7.49 8.06
N ILE A 54 4.96 -7.28 9.00
CA ILE A 54 3.67 -6.63 8.72
C ILE A 54 3.51 -5.45 9.67
N TYR A 55 3.28 -4.27 9.10
CA TYR A 55 3.10 -3.04 9.86
C TYR A 55 1.81 -2.36 9.45
N GLU A 56 1.07 -1.84 10.42
CA GLU A 56 -0.13 -1.05 10.18
C GLU A 56 0.16 0.42 10.49
N TYR A 57 -0.06 1.28 9.51
CA TYR A 57 0.14 2.72 9.64
C TYR A 57 -1.22 3.40 9.74
N ASN A 58 -1.38 4.29 10.73
CA ASN A 58 -2.67 4.87 11.05
C ASN A 58 -2.84 6.25 10.43
N LYS A 59 -4.09 6.59 10.12
CA LYS A 59 -4.50 7.91 9.62
C LYS A 59 -3.73 8.32 8.36
N VAL A 60 -3.62 7.38 7.42
CA VAL A 60 -3.05 7.65 6.10
C VAL A 60 -4.18 8.17 5.22
N PRO A 61 -4.18 9.44 4.81
CA PRO A 61 -5.30 9.96 4.02
C PRO A 61 -5.32 9.34 2.63
N TRP A 62 -6.52 9.32 2.04
CA TRP A 62 -6.75 8.74 0.72
C TRP A 62 -5.78 9.28 -0.34
N ASN A 63 -5.55 10.59 -0.36
CA ASN A 63 -4.67 11.18 -1.36
C ASN A 63 -3.22 10.70 -1.20
N LYS A 64 -2.78 10.43 0.02
CA LYS A 64 -1.44 9.90 0.26
C LYS A 64 -1.33 8.45 -0.20
N PHE A 65 -2.34 7.63 0.09
CA PHE A 65 -2.40 6.25 -0.40
C PHE A 65 -2.41 6.23 -1.93
N THR A 66 -3.18 7.11 -2.55
CA THR A 66 -3.23 7.19 -4.02
C THR A 66 -1.89 7.59 -4.60
N LYS A 67 -1.19 8.55 -4.02
CA LYS A 67 0.16 8.92 -4.46
C LYS A 67 1.14 7.77 -4.28
N PHE A 68 0.99 7.01 -3.19
CA PHE A 68 1.83 5.84 -2.94
C PHE A 68 1.67 4.80 -4.05
N ARG A 69 0.44 4.42 -4.36
CA ARG A 69 0.23 3.37 -5.37
C ARG A 69 0.52 3.82 -6.80
N LEU A 70 0.53 5.13 -7.07
CA LEU A 70 0.89 5.67 -8.38
C LEU A 70 2.35 6.08 -8.50
N ALA A 71 3.12 5.96 -7.45
CA ALA A 71 4.53 6.36 -7.45
C ALA A 71 5.37 5.45 -8.34
N GLU A 72 6.38 6.01 -8.97
CA GLU A 72 7.33 5.22 -9.75
C GLU A 72 8.09 4.24 -8.88
N SER A 73 8.39 4.65 -7.64
CA SER A 73 9.01 3.78 -6.65
C SER A 73 8.15 3.82 -5.39
N GLN A 74 7.34 2.77 -5.19
CA GLN A 74 6.50 2.66 -4.01
C GLN A 74 7.33 2.60 -2.73
N GLY A 75 8.45 1.90 -2.76
CA GLY A 75 9.33 1.80 -1.61
C GLY A 75 9.89 3.15 -1.17
N LYS A 76 10.35 3.95 -2.13
CA LYS A 76 10.88 5.28 -1.84
C LYS A 76 9.78 6.20 -1.32
N TYR A 77 8.64 6.24 -1.99
CA TYR A 77 7.51 7.07 -1.56
C TYR A 77 7.07 6.69 -0.14
N PHE A 78 6.94 5.40 0.11
CA PHE A 78 6.54 4.88 1.41
C PHE A 78 7.51 5.34 2.51
N ASN A 79 8.81 5.17 2.30
CA ASN A 79 9.82 5.56 3.28
C ASN A 79 9.79 7.06 3.57
N GLU A 80 9.64 7.87 2.53
CA GLU A 80 9.73 9.32 2.66
C GLU A 80 8.44 9.96 3.19
N ASN A 81 7.28 9.39 2.88
CA ASN A 81 6.00 10.05 3.12
C ASN A 81 5.07 9.33 4.08
N ILE A 82 5.27 8.04 4.31
CA ILE A 82 4.36 7.26 5.17
C ILE A 82 5.09 6.77 6.41
N ALA A 83 6.19 6.07 6.24
CA ALA A 83 6.89 5.43 7.36
C ALA A 83 7.35 6.41 8.42
N ARG A 84 7.71 7.63 8.03
CA ARG A 84 8.22 8.66 8.95
C ARG A 84 7.14 9.59 9.48
N SER A 85 5.95 9.58 8.88
CA SER A 85 4.93 10.59 9.14
C SER A 85 3.71 10.05 9.87
N HIS A 86 3.59 8.75 10.02
CA HIS A 86 2.41 8.12 10.62
C HIS A 86 2.80 7.18 11.74
N LYS A 87 1.94 7.12 12.75
CA LYS A 87 2.09 6.12 13.81
C LYS A 87 1.87 4.74 13.21
N TYR A 88 2.57 3.76 13.74
CA TYR A 88 2.45 2.40 13.24
C TYR A 88 2.43 1.40 14.38
N THR A 89 1.90 0.22 14.07
CA THR A 89 1.90 -0.94 14.96
C THR A 89 2.45 -2.12 14.17
N LYS A 90 3.41 -2.82 14.74
CA LYS A 90 3.94 -4.04 14.12
C LYS A 90 2.93 -5.16 14.37
N LYS A 91 2.48 -5.82 13.31
CA LYS A 91 1.47 -6.89 13.37
C LYS A 91 2.06 -8.28 13.21
N GLY A 92 3.21 -8.37 12.61
CA GLY A 92 3.81 -9.68 12.37
C GLY A 92 5.25 -9.65 11.97
#